data_1faf68bd83abf2edddf17adce2715245
#
_entry.id   1faf68bd83abf2edddf17adce2715245
#
_cell.length_a   1.000
_cell.length_b   1.000
_cell.length_c   1.000
_cell.angle_alpha   90.00
_cell.angle_beta   90.00
_cell.angle_gamma   90.00
#
_symmetry.space_group_name_H-M   'P 1'
#
loop_
_entity.id
_entity.type
_entity.pdbx_description
1 polymer ?
#
loop_
_entity_poly.entity_id
_entity_poly.type
_entity_poly.pdbx_seq_one_letter_code
_entity_poly.pdbx_strand_id
1 'polypeptide(L)'
;MRNFFQYFLVIFIITIITGCSKEAKVNPIISECAQVAAYAENNLNLNNFERNKFNELLKTRFVKYKELFIEAGELTELEWEFLAAISFQESQWDYRAKSNMGVRGLMMLTQQTAKSLGISNRIDPRNSVIGGSRHLADIFKSIDYAQTESDKINFALATYNLGATNINNARAKLDTGSSLIRWDDLKAELILIDGEALYFKAQDGYSRGQQAIDFVERTREYTVLMNLASCQDSINQLTSASGI
;
A
#
# COMPACT_ATOMS: atom_id res chain seq x y z
N MET A 1 -33.86 -62.99 56.89
CA MET A 1 -34.83 -62.37 56.00
C MET A 1 -34.62 -60.86 56.06
N ARG A 2 -34.35 -60.23 54.96
CA ARG A 2 -34.16 -58.80 54.67
C ARG A 2 -32.81 -58.21 55.02
N ASN A 3 -31.94 -58.23 54.04
CA ASN A 3 -30.67 -57.50 53.94
C ASN A 3 -30.93 -56.03 53.74
N PHE A 4 -30.40 -55.19 54.61
CA PHE A 4 -30.28 -53.77 54.40
C PHE A 4 -28.93 -53.46 53.82
N PHE A 5 -28.89 -53.10 52.55
CA PHE A 5 -27.68 -52.60 51.88
C PHE A 5 -27.58 -51.11 52.18
N GLN A 6 -26.53 -50.79 52.91
CA GLN A 6 -26.17 -49.42 53.22
C GLN A 6 -25.42 -48.81 52.05
N TYR A 7 -26.02 -47.87 51.34
CA TYR A 7 -25.35 -47.07 50.33
C TYR A 7 -24.50 -46.02 50.99
N PHE A 8 -23.18 -46.21 50.90
CA PHE A 8 -22.20 -45.14 51.17
C PHE A 8 -22.17 -44.16 50.01
N LEU A 9 -22.73 -42.96 50.19
CA LEU A 9 -22.67 -41.87 49.27
C LEU A 9 -21.33 -41.16 49.45
N VAL A 10 -20.37 -41.49 48.58
CA VAL A 10 -19.11 -40.75 48.49
C VAL A 10 -19.39 -39.49 47.66
N ILE A 11 -19.55 -38.37 48.33
CA ILE A 11 -19.60 -37.05 47.70
C ILE A 11 -18.19 -36.69 47.27
N PHE A 12 -17.90 -36.87 45.96
CA PHE A 12 -16.68 -36.39 45.36
C PHE A 12 -16.83 -34.89 45.10
N ILE A 13 -16.28 -34.06 45.99
CA ILE A 13 -16.19 -32.61 45.77
C ILE A 13 -15.15 -32.38 44.72
N ILE A 14 -15.57 -32.25 43.46
CA ILE A 14 -14.73 -31.74 42.39
C ILE A 14 -14.61 -30.22 42.60
N THR A 15 -13.54 -29.80 43.25
CA THR A 15 -13.13 -28.38 43.21
C THR A 15 -12.69 -28.05 41.80
N ILE A 16 -13.59 -27.46 41.04
CA ILE A 16 -13.27 -26.82 39.75
C ILE A 16 -12.39 -25.61 40.09
N ILE A 17 -11.10 -25.79 39.97
CA ILE A 17 -10.14 -24.69 40.00
C ILE A 17 -10.36 -23.97 38.63
N THR A 18 -11.28 -23.02 38.62
CA THR A 18 -11.36 -22.02 37.58
C THR A 18 -10.14 -21.12 37.74
N GLY A 19 -9.02 -21.57 37.19
CA GLY A 19 -7.88 -20.71 36.96
C GLY A 19 -8.33 -19.62 36.00
N CYS A 20 -8.67 -18.44 36.53
CA CYS A 20 -8.70 -17.22 35.75
C CYS A 20 -7.26 -17.01 35.24
N SER A 21 -6.92 -17.59 34.11
CA SER A 21 -5.81 -17.10 33.32
C SER A 21 -6.23 -15.69 32.91
N LYS A 22 -5.66 -14.67 33.55
CA LYS A 22 -5.66 -13.32 33.00
C LYS A 22 -4.97 -13.47 31.65
N GLU A 23 -5.74 -13.60 30.58
CA GLU A 23 -5.20 -13.40 29.25
C GLU A 23 -4.52 -12.03 29.29
N ALA A 24 -3.20 -12.03 29.20
CA ALA A 24 -2.45 -10.79 29.09
C ALA A 24 -3.00 -10.09 27.86
N LYS A 25 -3.63 -8.93 28.05
CA LYS A 25 -4.15 -8.13 26.94
C LYS A 25 -2.96 -7.78 26.06
N VAL A 26 -2.83 -8.46 24.92
CA VAL A 26 -1.80 -8.16 23.94
C VAL A 26 -1.98 -6.69 23.52
N ASN A 27 -0.89 -5.93 23.51
CA ASN A 27 -0.94 -4.56 23.05
C ASN A 27 -1.51 -4.52 21.61
N PRO A 28 -2.53 -3.71 21.31
CA PRO A 28 -3.16 -3.66 20.00
C PRO A 28 -2.15 -3.45 18.86
N ILE A 29 -1.13 -2.59 19.06
CA ILE A 29 -0.06 -2.33 18.08
C ILE A 29 0.71 -3.62 17.79
N ILE A 30 1.07 -4.40 18.81
CA ILE A 30 1.80 -5.66 18.62
C ILE A 30 0.96 -6.67 17.83
N SER A 31 -0.36 -6.74 18.13
CA SER A 31 -1.28 -7.63 17.41
C SER A 31 -1.42 -7.24 15.94
N GLU A 32 -1.57 -5.97 15.66
CA GLU A 32 -1.65 -5.43 14.29
C GLU A 32 -0.35 -5.69 13.52
N CYS A 33 0.78 -5.38 14.12
CA CYS A 33 2.10 -5.63 13.52
C CYS A 33 2.35 -7.11 13.23
N ALA A 34 1.88 -8.02 14.09
CA ALA A 34 1.95 -9.45 13.84
C ALA A 34 1.12 -9.86 12.61
N GLN A 35 -0.04 -9.25 12.39
CA GLN A 35 -0.87 -9.49 11.20
C GLN A 35 -0.17 -8.99 9.92
N VAL A 36 0.43 -7.79 9.96
CA VAL A 36 1.20 -7.25 8.83
C VAL A 36 2.38 -8.16 8.50
N ALA A 37 3.10 -8.67 9.51
CA ALA A 37 4.22 -9.59 9.31
C ALA A 37 3.76 -10.92 8.68
N ALA A 38 2.70 -11.52 9.18
CA ALA A 38 2.13 -12.75 8.64
C ALA A 38 1.63 -12.58 7.20
N TYR A 39 1.00 -11.43 6.90
CA TYR A 39 0.61 -11.10 5.53
C TYR A 39 1.82 -11.00 4.60
N ALA A 40 2.88 -10.34 5.04
CA ALA A 40 4.10 -10.14 4.28
C ALA A 40 4.81 -11.47 3.94
N GLU A 41 4.88 -12.40 4.88
CA GLU A 41 5.49 -13.72 4.65
C GLU A 41 4.81 -14.50 3.51
N ASN A 42 3.49 -14.37 3.39
CA ASN A 42 2.69 -15.17 2.48
C ASN A 42 2.39 -14.50 1.13
N ASN A 43 2.53 -13.17 1.03
CA ASN A 43 2.02 -12.42 -0.11
C ASN A 43 3.06 -11.55 -0.83
N LEU A 44 4.29 -11.41 -0.32
CA LEU A 44 5.32 -10.62 -0.98
C LEU A 44 6.09 -11.46 -2.01
N ASN A 45 6.03 -11.00 -3.28
CA ASN A 45 6.77 -11.60 -4.40
C ASN A 45 8.09 -10.87 -4.72
N LEU A 46 8.47 -9.88 -3.89
CA LEU A 46 9.74 -9.17 -4.04
C LEU A 46 10.91 -10.13 -3.81
N ASN A 47 11.87 -10.13 -4.73
CA ASN A 47 13.09 -10.90 -4.56
C ASN A 47 14.04 -10.27 -3.52
N ASN A 48 15.10 -10.99 -3.16
CA ASN A 48 16.05 -10.53 -2.14
C ASN A 48 16.77 -9.23 -2.53
N PHE A 49 17.05 -9.01 -3.82
CA PHE A 49 17.69 -7.79 -4.29
C PHE A 49 16.76 -6.58 -4.07
N GLU A 50 15.49 -6.70 -4.44
CA GLU A 50 14.49 -5.64 -4.27
C GLU A 50 14.28 -5.31 -2.79
N ARG A 51 14.14 -6.32 -1.93
CA ARG A 51 14.01 -6.14 -0.46
C ARG A 51 15.25 -5.47 0.15
N ASN A 52 16.45 -5.92 -0.22
CA ASN A 52 17.68 -5.35 0.28
C ASN A 52 17.84 -3.90 -0.18
N LYS A 53 17.50 -3.60 -1.44
CA LYS A 53 17.55 -2.25 -1.98
C LYS A 53 16.56 -1.33 -1.28
N PHE A 54 15.33 -1.79 -1.04
CA PHE A 54 14.34 -1.05 -0.27
C PHE A 54 14.87 -0.73 1.13
N ASN A 55 15.37 -1.73 1.87
CA ASN A 55 15.87 -1.57 3.23
C ASN A 55 17.10 -0.64 3.32
N GLU A 56 17.99 -0.69 2.34
CA GLU A 56 19.12 0.24 2.22
C GLU A 56 18.63 1.68 2.08
N LEU A 57 17.71 1.90 1.13
CA LEU A 57 17.21 3.24 0.82
C LEU A 57 16.27 3.78 1.89
N LEU A 58 15.55 2.92 2.59
CA LEU A 58 14.77 3.30 3.78
C LEU A 58 15.66 4.00 4.82
N LYS A 59 16.83 3.44 5.08
CA LYS A 59 17.79 3.96 6.07
C LYS A 59 18.61 5.16 5.60
N THR A 60 18.80 5.31 4.30
CA THR A 60 19.74 6.31 3.75
C THR A 60 19.05 7.50 3.07
N ARG A 61 17.91 7.27 2.42
CA ARG A 61 17.17 8.30 1.69
C ARG A 61 15.86 8.68 2.38
N PHE A 62 15.00 7.69 2.67
CA PHE A 62 13.66 7.92 3.19
C PHE A 62 13.65 8.70 4.52
N VAL A 63 14.58 8.43 5.41
CA VAL A 63 14.70 9.11 6.71
C VAL A 63 14.71 10.64 6.60
N LYS A 64 15.11 11.19 5.46
CA LYS A 64 15.15 12.63 5.18
C LYS A 64 13.78 13.22 4.86
N TYR A 65 12.82 12.37 4.49
CA TYR A 65 11.52 12.76 3.96
C TYR A 65 10.35 12.21 4.76
N LYS A 66 10.59 11.41 5.80
CA LYS A 66 9.55 10.76 6.60
C LYS A 66 8.48 11.77 7.05
N GLU A 67 8.91 12.88 7.65
CA GLU A 67 8.01 13.92 8.16
C GLU A 67 7.17 14.57 7.04
N LEU A 68 7.71 14.67 5.82
CA LEU A 68 6.95 15.19 4.68
C LEU A 68 5.83 14.23 4.25
N PHE A 69 6.07 12.92 4.34
CA PHE A 69 5.04 11.92 4.05
C PHE A 69 3.97 11.87 5.13
N ILE A 70 4.35 12.00 6.40
CA ILE A 70 3.40 12.12 7.52
C ILE A 70 2.51 13.36 7.32
N GLU A 71 3.10 14.52 7.07
CA GLU A 71 2.36 15.74 6.76
C GLU A 71 1.43 15.56 5.54
N ALA A 72 1.92 14.91 4.48
CA ALA A 72 1.13 14.65 3.28
C ALA A 72 -0.07 13.73 3.59
N GLY A 73 0.11 12.71 4.43
CA GLY A 73 -0.95 11.83 4.91
C GLY A 73 -2.04 12.62 5.66
N GLU A 74 -1.65 13.47 6.60
CA GLU A 74 -2.58 14.32 7.36
C GLU A 74 -3.37 15.28 6.44
N LEU A 75 -2.72 15.84 5.41
CA LEU A 75 -3.34 16.77 4.46
C LEU A 75 -4.29 16.10 3.47
N THR A 76 -4.13 14.81 3.19
CA THR A 76 -4.84 14.09 2.13
C THR A 76 -5.74 12.98 2.65
N GLU A 77 -5.66 12.66 3.94
CA GLU A 77 -6.36 11.52 4.58
C GLU A 77 -5.96 10.17 3.98
N LEU A 78 -4.76 10.09 3.37
CA LEU A 78 -4.17 8.85 2.86
C LEU A 78 -3.07 8.38 3.82
N GLU A 79 -2.94 7.06 3.97
CA GLU A 79 -1.87 6.46 4.77
C GLU A 79 -0.50 6.92 4.26
N TRP A 80 0.33 7.50 5.15
CA TRP A 80 1.63 8.02 4.75
C TRP A 80 2.58 6.95 4.25
N GLU A 81 2.47 5.71 4.75
CA GLU A 81 3.19 4.54 4.29
C GLU A 81 2.88 4.23 2.81
N PHE A 82 1.62 4.34 2.44
CA PHE A 82 1.19 4.18 1.05
C PHE A 82 1.77 5.26 0.14
N LEU A 83 1.74 6.53 0.58
CA LEU A 83 2.36 7.63 -0.16
C LEU A 83 3.87 7.45 -0.32
N ALA A 84 4.55 7.00 0.73
CA ALA A 84 5.97 6.71 0.72
C ALA A 84 6.32 5.54 -0.21
N ALA A 85 5.49 4.50 -0.25
CA ALA A 85 5.64 3.36 -1.17
C ALA A 85 5.51 3.78 -2.63
N ILE A 86 4.53 4.64 -2.96
CA ILE A 86 4.40 5.23 -4.30
C ILE A 86 5.67 5.98 -4.68
N SER A 87 6.17 6.84 -3.79
CA SER A 87 7.40 7.60 -4.02
C SER A 87 8.62 6.70 -4.20
N PHE A 88 8.68 5.56 -3.49
CA PHE A 88 9.73 4.57 -3.72
C PHE A 88 9.63 3.97 -5.12
N GLN A 89 8.45 3.54 -5.54
CA GLN A 89 8.22 2.98 -6.87
C GLN A 89 8.51 3.99 -7.98
N GLU A 90 8.22 5.28 -7.76
CA GLU A 90 8.45 6.35 -8.72
C GLU A 90 9.93 6.75 -8.84
N SER A 91 10.63 6.95 -7.73
CA SER A 91 11.95 7.58 -7.71
C SER A 91 12.97 6.89 -6.81
N GLN A 92 12.60 5.84 -6.08
CA GLN A 92 13.43 5.28 -5.00
C GLN A 92 13.85 6.37 -4.00
N TRP A 93 12.94 7.32 -3.73
CA TRP A 93 13.17 8.51 -2.89
C TRP A 93 14.35 9.37 -3.33
N ASP A 94 14.63 9.42 -4.64
CA ASP A 94 15.59 10.35 -5.21
C ASP A 94 14.88 11.62 -5.71
N TYR A 95 15.04 12.73 -5.00
CA TYR A 95 14.41 13.99 -5.38
C TYR A 95 14.91 14.55 -6.73
N ARG A 96 16.08 14.08 -7.22
CA ARG A 96 16.64 14.44 -8.51
C ARG A 96 16.16 13.55 -9.66
N ALA A 97 15.36 12.52 -9.36
CA ALA A 97 14.90 11.59 -10.38
C ALA A 97 14.28 12.35 -11.56
N LYS A 98 14.61 11.85 -12.76
CA LYS A 98 14.12 12.38 -14.02
C LYS A 98 13.95 11.22 -15.01
N SER A 99 12.73 11.09 -15.57
CA SER A 99 12.50 10.14 -16.66
C SER A 99 12.85 10.74 -18.03
N ASN A 100 12.91 9.87 -19.02
CA ASN A 100 13.07 10.27 -20.43
C ASN A 100 11.91 11.15 -20.92
N MET A 101 10.71 10.99 -20.35
CA MET A 101 9.52 11.80 -20.64
C MET A 101 9.49 13.11 -19.85
N GLY A 102 10.53 13.42 -19.08
CA GLY A 102 10.69 14.68 -18.37
C GLY A 102 9.85 14.80 -17.08
N VAL A 103 9.29 13.71 -16.53
CA VAL A 103 8.73 13.72 -15.17
C VAL A 103 9.84 13.82 -14.14
N ARG A 104 9.59 14.44 -12.98
CA ARG A 104 10.65 14.76 -12.01
C ARG A 104 10.17 14.74 -10.57
N GLY A 105 11.16 14.58 -9.67
CA GLY A 105 11.01 14.70 -8.22
C GLY A 105 10.59 13.40 -7.55
N LEU A 106 10.40 13.45 -6.23
CA LEU A 106 10.06 12.27 -5.42
C LEU A 106 8.81 11.54 -5.89
N MET A 107 7.79 12.27 -6.34
CA MET A 107 6.52 11.72 -6.81
C MET A 107 6.37 11.77 -8.34
N MET A 108 7.48 11.98 -9.07
CA MET A 108 7.57 11.96 -10.54
C MET A 108 6.46 12.73 -11.26
N LEU A 109 6.24 13.99 -10.87
CA LEU A 109 5.20 14.83 -11.44
C LEU A 109 5.54 15.26 -12.87
N THR A 110 4.53 15.23 -13.76
CA THR A 110 4.63 15.85 -15.08
C THR A 110 4.67 17.37 -14.95
N GLN A 111 5.13 18.07 -15.99
CA GLN A 111 5.06 19.54 -16.05
C GLN A 111 3.61 20.02 -15.99
N GLN A 112 2.72 19.31 -16.66
CA GLN A 112 1.30 19.65 -16.72
C GLN A 112 0.62 19.48 -15.36
N THR A 113 0.85 18.33 -14.69
CA THR A 113 0.33 18.05 -13.34
C THR A 113 0.83 19.08 -12.33
N ALA A 114 2.13 19.38 -12.34
CA ALA A 114 2.69 20.39 -11.45
C ALA A 114 2.04 21.78 -11.68
N LYS A 115 1.84 22.17 -12.95
CA LYS A 115 1.18 23.44 -13.30
C LYS A 115 -0.26 23.47 -12.80
N SER A 116 -1.04 22.41 -12.98
CA SER A 116 -2.44 22.35 -12.51
C SER A 116 -2.55 22.42 -10.99
N LEU A 117 -1.53 21.98 -10.28
CA LEU A 117 -1.44 22.03 -8.81
C LEU A 117 -0.80 23.34 -8.28
N GLY A 118 -0.44 24.28 -9.17
CA GLY A 118 0.23 25.53 -8.79
C GLY A 118 1.69 25.35 -8.34
N ILE A 119 2.32 24.22 -8.69
CA ILE A 119 3.68 23.90 -8.30
C ILE A 119 4.67 24.45 -9.32
N SER A 120 5.50 25.39 -8.90
CA SER A 120 6.56 25.98 -9.75
C SER A 120 7.83 25.12 -9.83
N ASN A 121 8.18 24.45 -8.72
CA ASN A 121 9.37 23.59 -8.62
C ASN A 121 9.02 22.18 -8.14
N ARG A 122 8.88 21.24 -9.04
CA ARG A 122 8.57 19.83 -8.75
C ARG A 122 9.78 18.97 -8.34
N ILE A 123 11.00 19.56 -8.33
CA ILE A 123 12.21 18.90 -7.81
C ILE A 123 12.34 19.17 -6.31
N ASP A 124 11.75 20.25 -5.81
CA ASP A 124 11.67 20.50 -4.38
C ASP A 124 10.94 19.35 -3.68
N PRO A 125 11.54 18.71 -2.66
CA PRO A 125 10.96 17.54 -2.01
C PRO A 125 9.55 17.79 -1.47
N ARG A 126 9.33 18.93 -0.79
CA ARG A 126 8.03 19.25 -0.20
C ARG A 126 6.97 19.46 -1.27
N ASN A 127 7.27 20.23 -2.31
CA ASN A 127 6.36 20.48 -3.41
C ASN A 127 6.02 19.17 -4.15
N SER A 128 7.01 18.30 -4.33
CA SER A 128 6.81 17.01 -4.98
C SER A 128 5.91 16.09 -4.16
N VAL A 129 6.20 15.92 -2.85
CA VAL A 129 5.42 15.04 -1.97
C VAL A 129 4.01 15.56 -1.78
N ILE A 130 3.84 16.79 -1.32
CA ILE A 130 2.50 17.35 -1.06
C ILE A 130 1.66 17.41 -2.34
N GLY A 131 2.28 17.85 -3.46
CA GLY A 131 1.57 17.93 -4.74
C GLY A 131 1.19 16.57 -5.31
N GLY A 132 2.11 15.60 -5.28
CA GLY A 132 1.83 14.23 -5.73
C GLY A 132 0.75 13.54 -4.90
N SER A 133 0.78 13.75 -3.58
CA SER A 133 -0.23 13.19 -2.67
C SER A 133 -1.61 13.81 -2.88
N ARG A 134 -1.70 15.14 -3.08
CA ARG A 134 -2.95 15.81 -3.44
C ARG A 134 -3.50 15.33 -4.76
N HIS A 135 -2.64 15.19 -5.78
CA HIS A 135 -3.05 14.64 -7.07
C HIS A 135 -3.63 13.24 -6.94
N LEU A 136 -2.98 12.38 -6.15
CA LEU A 136 -3.49 11.04 -5.87
C LEU A 136 -4.83 11.07 -5.13
N ALA A 137 -4.97 11.93 -4.10
CA ALA A 137 -6.24 12.09 -3.38
C ALA A 137 -7.38 12.55 -4.29
N ASP A 138 -7.11 13.45 -5.24
CA ASP A 138 -8.09 13.89 -6.23
C ASP A 138 -8.48 12.75 -7.17
N ILE A 139 -7.53 11.91 -7.58
CA ILE A 139 -7.80 10.69 -8.34
C ILE A 139 -8.71 9.76 -7.52
N PHE A 140 -8.38 9.48 -6.25
CA PHE A 140 -9.21 8.65 -5.37
C PHE A 140 -10.65 9.15 -5.27
N LYS A 141 -10.85 10.46 -5.12
CA LYS A 141 -12.19 11.09 -5.07
C LYS A 141 -12.97 10.94 -6.37
N SER A 142 -12.28 10.87 -7.50
CA SER A 142 -12.90 10.73 -8.82
C SER A 142 -13.34 9.31 -9.17
N ILE A 143 -12.90 8.30 -8.40
CA ILE A 143 -13.21 6.88 -8.65
C ILE A 143 -14.47 6.50 -7.88
N ASP A 144 -15.58 6.40 -8.58
CA ASP A 144 -16.91 5.99 -8.10
C ASP A 144 -17.38 4.64 -8.65
N TYR A 145 -16.55 4.02 -9.50
CA TYR A 145 -16.86 2.80 -10.25
C TYR A 145 -16.16 1.54 -9.74
N ALA A 146 -15.41 1.63 -8.66
CA ALA A 146 -14.71 0.48 -8.09
C ALA A 146 -15.67 -0.42 -7.31
N GLN A 147 -15.59 -1.74 -7.51
CA GLN A 147 -16.44 -2.71 -6.80
C GLN A 147 -16.03 -2.86 -5.32
N THR A 148 -14.73 -2.75 -5.02
CA THR A 148 -14.17 -2.85 -3.68
C THR A 148 -13.16 -1.73 -3.43
N GLU A 149 -12.82 -1.48 -2.14
CA GLU A 149 -11.74 -0.55 -1.80
C GLU A 149 -10.38 -1.00 -2.39
N SER A 150 -10.13 -2.30 -2.45
CA SER A 150 -8.92 -2.83 -3.10
C SER A 150 -8.89 -2.51 -4.60
N ASP A 151 -10.03 -2.60 -5.30
CA ASP A 151 -10.12 -2.20 -6.71
C ASP A 151 -9.90 -0.70 -6.85
N LYS A 152 -10.45 0.11 -5.94
CA LYS A 152 -10.28 1.56 -5.93
C LYS A 152 -8.82 1.98 -5.80
N ILE A 153 -8.08 1.33 -4.89
CA ILE A 153 -6.63 1.53 -4.75
C ILE A 153 -5.90 1.21 -6.06
N ASN A 154 -6.21 0.07 -6.67
CA ASN A 154 -5.57 -0.35 -7.90
C ASN A 154 -5.88 0.60 -9.07
N PHE A 155 -7.13 1.04 -9.20
CA PHE A 155 -7.52 2.04 -10.22
C PHE A 155 -6.83 3.38 -9.99
N ALA A 156 -6.70 3.82 -8.73
CA ALA A 156 -6.03 5.07 -8.41
C ALA A 156 -4.54 5.01 -8.77
N LEU A 157 -3.86 3.94 -8.42
CA LEU A 157 -2.45 3.72 -8.77
C LEU A 157 -2.24 3.65 -10.29
N ALA A 158 -3.09 2.89 -11.00
CA ALA A 158 -3.03 2.80 -12.46
C ALA A 158 -3.31 4.16 -13.12
N THR A 159 -4.27 4.92 -12.58
CA THR A 159 -4.60 6.28 -13.08
C THR A 159 -3.45 7.24 -12.84
N TYR A 160 -2.80 7.16 -11.67
CA TYR A 160 -1.64 7.97 -11.34
C TYR A 160 -0.48 7.74 -12.33
N ASN A 161 -0.19 6.47 -12.63
CA ASN A 161 0.90 6.09 -13.52
C ASN A 161 0.60 6.30 -15.00
N LEU A 162 -0.56 5.84 -15.49
CA LEU A 162 -0.90 5.79 -16.91
C LEU A 162 -1.68 7.03 -17.40
N GLY A 163 -2.32 7.74 -16.45
CA GLY A 163 -3.17 8.90 -16.72
C GLY A 163 -4.64 8.52 -16.93
N ALA A 164 -5.54 9.43 -16.51
CA ALA A 164 -6.99 9.22 -16.52
C ALA A 164 -7.56 8.93 -17.92
N THR A 165 -7.03 9.55 -18.98
CA THR A 165 -7.50 9.32 -20.36
C THR A 165 -7.35 7.86 -20.77
N ASN A 166 -6.19 7.24 -20.48
CA ASN A 166 -5.95 5.85 -20.85
C ASN A 166 -6.81 4.88 -20.04
N ILE A 167 -6.98 5.15 -18.74
CA ILE A 167 -7.85 4.35 -17.87
C ILE A 167 -9.32 4.45 -18.33
N ASN A 168 -9.81 5.65 -18.66
CA ASN A 168 -11.17 5.83 -19.16
C ASN A 168 -11.39 5.15 -20.51
N ASN A 169 -10.40 5.19 -21.42
CA ASN A 169 -10.47 4.48 -22.69
C ASN A 169 -10.52 2.95 -22.50
N ALA A 170 -9.77 2.41 -21.56
CA ALA A 170 -9.83 0.99 -21.22
C ALA A 170 -11.20 0.63 -20.63
N ARG A 171 -11.70 1.43 -19.68
CA ARG A 171 -13.03 1.24 -19.09
C ARG A 171 -14.15 1.24 -20.10
N ALA A 172 -14.10 2.13 -21.10
CA ALA A 172 -15.11 2.24 -22.14
C ALA A 172 -15.21 0.98 -23.03
N LYS A 173 -14.21 0.11 -22.99
CA LYS A 173 -14.21 -1.17 -23.72
C LYS A 173 -14.82 -2.31 -22.91
N LEU A 174 -15.01 -2.14 -21.59
CA LEU A 174 -15.59 -3.15 -20.74
C LEU A 174 -17.10 -3.25 -20.95
N ASP A 175 -17.56 -4.41 -21.37
CA ASP A 175 -19.00 -4.74 -21.45
C ASP A 175 -19.39 -5.58 -20.21
N THR A 176 -19.44 -4.93 -19.05
CA THR A 176 -19.74 -5.62 -17.79
C THR A 176 -21.22 -5.63 -17.43
N GLY A 177 -22.05 -4.84 -18.14
CA GLY A 177 -23.46 -4.63 -17.77
C GLY A 177 -23.67 -4.03 -16.37
N SER A 178 -22.59 -3.65 -15.69
CA SER A 178 -22.54 -3.06 -14.35
C SER A 178 -21.83 -1.71 -14.35
N SER A 179 -22.30 -0.79 -13.51
CA SER A 179 -21.60 0.48 -13.26
C SER A 179 -20.33 0.29 -12.40
N LEU A 180 -20.27 -0.80 -11.61
CA LEU A 180 -19.12 -1.15 -10.79
C LEU A 180 -18.28 -2.21 -11.50
N ILE A 181 -16.96 -2.00 -11.51
CA ILE A 181 -15.99 -2.87 -12.16
C ILE A 181 -14.91 -3.35 -11.18
N ARG A 182 -14.30 -4.49 -11.50
CA ARG A 182 -13.17 -5.05 -10.76
C ARG A 182 -11.86 -4.67 -11.42
N TRP A 183 -10.81 -4.64 -10.61
CA TRP A 183 -9.45 -4.43 -11.13
C TRP A 183 -9.05 -5.47 -12.18
N ASP A 184 -9.42 -6.76 -11.96
CA ASP A 184 -9.06 -7.84 -12.89
C ASP A 184 -9.69 -7.63 -14.28
N ASP A 185 -10.91 -7.07 -14.35
CA ASP A 185 -11.56 -6.77 -15.62
C ASP A 185 -10.80 -5.66 -16.37
N LEU A 186 -10.43 -4.58 -15.67
CA LEU A 186 -9.65 -3.50 -16.27
C LEU A 186 -8.23 -3.93 -16.64
N LYS A 187 -7.58 -4.77 -15.79
CA LYS A 187 -6.24 -5.29 -16.02
C LYS A 187 -6.16 -6.03 -17.36
N ALA A 188 -7.16 -6.83 -17.70
CA ALA A 188 -7.22 -7.53 -18.99
C ALA A 188 -7.23 -6.55 -20.18
N GLU A 189 -8.03 -5.47 -20.10
CA GLU A 189 -8.07 -4.45 -21.14
C GLU A 189 -6.78 -3.61 -21.23
N LEU A 190 -6.12 -3.34 -20.09
CA LEU A 190 -4.85 -2.60 -20.07
C LEU A 190 -3.76 -3.34 -20.85
N ILE A 191 -3.69 -4.66 -20.76
CA ILE A 191 -2.74 -5.48 -21.52
C ILE A 191 -2.96 -5.32 -23.03
N LEU A 192 -4.21 -5.13 -23.47
CA LEU A 192 -4.59 -5.03 -24.87
C LEU A 192 -4.38 -3.61 -25.46
N ILE A 193 -4.20 -2.58 -24.65
CA ILE A 193 -4.08 -1.18 -25.10
C ILE A 193 -2.92 -0.99 -26.08
N ASP A 194 -1.90 -1.79 -26.04
CA ASP A 194 -0.70 -1.61 -26.89
C ASP A 194 -0.84 -2.12 -28.32
N GLY A 195 -1.94 -2.80 -28.67
CA GLY A 195 -2.14 -3.33 -30.02
C GLY A 195 -2.43 -2.26 -31.07
N GLU A 196 -2.99 -1.10 -30.68
CA GLU A 196 -3.56 -0.17 -31.68
C GLU A 196 -3.13 1.31 -31.59
N ALA A 197 -2.63 1.81 -30.44
CA ALA A 197 -2.55 3.27 -30.27
C ALA A 197 -1.23 3.87 -29.76
N LEU A 198 -0.23 3.12 -29.36
CA LEU A 198 1.01 3.67 -28.82
C LEU A 198 2.25 3.17 -29.58
N TYR A 199 2.57 3.87 -30.64
CA TYR A 199 3.80 3.76 -31.45
C TYR A 199 5.10 4.04 -30.64
N PHE A 200 5.03 4.06 -29.35
CA PHE A 200 6.20 4.03 -28.47
C PHE A 200 6.34 2.61 -27.91
N LYS A 201 6.99 1.74 -28.70
CA LYS A 201 7.64 0.57 -28.13
C LYS A 201 8.52 1.08 -27.00
N ALA A 202 8.19 0.71 -25.76
CA ALA A 202 9.15 0.78 -24.68
C ALA A 202 10.42 0.06 -25.20
N GLN A 203 11.59 0.58 -24.90
CA GLN A 203 12.86 0.03 -25.40
C GLN A 203 13.06 -1.46 -25.07
N ASP A 204 12.22 -2.03 -24.19
CA ASP A 204 12.31 -3.39 -23.69
C ASP A 204 11.10 -4.28 -24.07
N GLY A 205 10.26 -3.89 -25.02
CA GLY A 205 9.10 -4.70 -25.47
C GLY A 205 7.90 -4.73 -24.49
N TYR A 206 7.97 -3.99 -23.40
CA TYR A 206 6.88 -3.87 -22.41
C TYR A 206 5.83 -2.86 -22.88
N SER A 207 4.57 -3.25 -22.77
CA SER A 207 3.44 -2.39 -23.02
C SER A 207 3.27 -1.33 -21.92
N ARG A 208 2.71 -0.16 -22.25
CA ARG A 208 2.41 0.85 -21.22
C ARG A 208 1.34 0.37 -20.25
N GLY A 209 0.40 -0.44 -20.73
CA GLY A 209 -0.60 -1.08 -19.88
C GLY A 209 0.04 -2.06 -18.89
N GLN A 210 1.00 -2.87 -19.35
CA GLN A 210 1.75 -3.76 -18.47
C GLN A 210 2.59 -2.99 -17.45
N GLN A 211 3.23 -1.88 -17.85
CA GLN A 211 3.96 -1.01 -16.91
C GLN A 211 3.06 -0.47 -15.79
N ALA A 212 1.81 -0.10 -16.12
CA ALA A 212 0.85 0.35 -15.12
C ALA A 212 0.41 -0.78 -14.18
N ILE A 213 0.26 -1.99 -14.69
CA ILE A 213 -0.05 -3.19 -13.88
C ILE A 213 1.10 -3.47 -12.91
N ASP A 214 2.34 -3.53 -13.42
CA ASP A 214 3.53 -3.75 -12.60
C ASP A 214 3.70 -2.64 -11.55
N PHE A 215 3.41 -1.39 -11.92
CA PHE A 215 3.42 -0.27 -10.99
C PHE A 215 2.45 -0.47 -9.83
N VAL A 216 1.22 -0.91 -10.13
CA VAL A 216 0.20 -1.22 -9.12
C VAL A 216 0.68 -2.34 -8.20
N GLU A 217 1.11 -3.47 -8.77
CA GLU A 217 1.53 -4.65 -8.01
C GLU A 217 2.73 -4.33 -7.12
N ARG A 218 3.77 -3.69 -7.66
CA ARG A 218 4.96 -3.31 -6.89
C ARG A 218 4.69 -2.28 -5.82
N THR A 219 3.86 -1.27 -6.09
CA THR A 219 3.49 -0.28 -5.08
C THR A 219 2.78 -0.93 -3.90
N ARG A 220 1.88 -1.88 -4.13
CA ARG A 220 1.22 -2.63 -3.05
C ARG A 220 2.22 -3.41 -2.20
N GLU A 221 3.18 -4.07 -2.82
CA GLU A 221 4.22 -4.80 -2.11
C GLU A 221 5.13 -3.87 -1.28
N TYR A 222 5.53 -2.72 -1.85
CA TYR A 222 6.30 -1.71 -1.11
C TYR A 222 5.49 -1.06 0.03
N THR A 223 4.17 -0.95 -0.11
CA THR A 223 3.31 -0.52 1.00
C THR A 223 3.38 -1.50 2.18
N VAL A 224 3.36 -2.80 1.91
CA VAL A 224 3.55 -3.82 2.96
C VAL A 224 4.91 -3.68 3.63
N LEU A 225 5.98 -3.43 2.87
CA LEU A 225 7.31 -3.20 3.45
C LEU A 225 7.38 -1.91 4.27
N MET A 226 6.68 -0.84 3.85
CA MET A 226 6.57 0.40 4.63
C MET A 226 5.83 0.16 5.96
N ASN A 227 4.72 -0.57 5.92
CA ASN A 227 3.96 -0.92 7.12
C ASN A 227 4.79 -1.77 8.09
N LEU A 228 5.58 -2.72 7.58
CA LEU A 228 6.52 -3.50 8.42
C LEU A 228 7.56 -2.59 9.09
N ALA A 229 8.12 -1.63 8.36
CA ALA A 229 9.09 -0.68 8.90
C ALA A 229 8.45 0.23 9.96
N SER A 230 7.24 0.73 9.72
CA SER A 230 6.46 1.52 10.68
C SER A 230 6.14 0.73 11.95
N CYS A 231 5.76 -0.54 11.80
CA CYS A 231 5.54 -1.47 12.90
C CYS A 231 6.79 -1.66 13.75
N GLN A 232 7.96 -1.86 13.12
CA GLN A 232 9.22 -2.02 13.84
C GLN A 232 9.57 -0.77 14.64
N ASP A 233 9.37 0.43 14.06
CA ASP A 233 9.57 1.70 14.75
C ASP A 233 8.64 1.83 15.97
N SER A 234 7.37 1.47 15.83
CA SER A 234 6.38 1.52 16.90
C SER A 234 6.70 0.55 18.04
N ILE A 235 7.13 -0.67 17.72
CA ILE A 235 7.55 -1.66 18.73
C ILE A 235 8.81 -1.18 19.48
N ASN A 236 9.80 -0.62 18.76
CA ASN A 236 11.01 -0.08 19.37
C ASN A 236 10.69 1.07 20.34
N GLN A 237 9.74 1.94 20.01
CA GLN A 237 9.29 3.00 20.90
C GLN A 237 8.60 2.48 22.15
N LEU A 238 7.74 1.45 22.01
CA LEU A 238 7.09 0.81 23.16
C LEU A 238 8.10 0.16 24.11
N THR A 239 9.11 -0.54 23.59
CA THR A 239 10.15 -1.20 24.40
C THR A 239 11.03 -0.18 25.10
N SER A 240 11.42 0.90 24.42
CA SER A 240 12.20 1.99 25.03
C SER A 240 11.44 2.74 26.12
N ALA A 241 10.13 2.93 25.97
CA ALA A 241 9.28 3.59 26.96
C ALA A 241 8.98 2.71 28.19
N SER A 242 8.99 1.38 28.02
CA SER A 242 8.76 0.43 29.11
C SER A 242 10.02 0.10 29.95
N GLY A 243 11.18 0.59 29.56
CA GLY A 243 12.45 0.41 30.28
C GLY A 243 12.98 -1.04 30.29
N ILE A 244 12.52 -1.87 29.35
CA ILE A 244 12.95 -3.26 29.15
C ILE A 244 14.04 -3.31 28.10
#